data_732efe8ba7ba082271cf29505e8f7e6e
#
_entry.id   732efe8ba7ba082271cf29505e8f7e6e
#
_cell.length_a   1.000
_cell.length_b   1.000
_cell.length_c   1.000
_cell.angle_alpha   90.00
_cell.angle_beta   90.00
_cell.angle_gamma   90.00
#
_symmetry.space_group_name_H-M   'P 1'
#
loop_
_entity.id
_entity.type
_entity.pdbx_description
1 polymer ?
#
loop_
_entity_poly.entity_id
_entity_poly.type
_entity_poly.pdbx_seq_one_letter_code
_entity_poly.pdbx_strand_id
1 'polypeptide(L)'
;TTVMLSSGKNPLLALIAATAAGAIAGMVTGIIHVKFKVRDLLSGIIVMTGLYTLNLRIVGGSANVPLFNYKSVFDNDFINGIFPEALAPYKTVIIIFIIMIIAKILLDLYLKTKSGYLLRAVGDNETIVTSLAKDSGFVKIVGLAISNGLVALAGSVMCQQQRFFEISMGTGTIVIGLASVIIGTNVFKGNLIKATTAVVIGSVIYKACVAIAIEVGLPATDLKLITAVLFLIILIISM
;
A
#
# COMPACT_ATOMS: atom_id res chain seq x y z
N THR A 1 11.77 -1.49 -8.26
CA THR A 1 11.00 -1.85 -9.47
C THR A 1 11.66 -1.28 -10.72
N THR A 2 11.70 0.04 -10.89
CA THR A 2 12.16 0.75 -12.07
C THR A 2 13.52 0.27 -12.57
N VAL A 3 14.54 0.26 -11.70
CA VAL A 3 15.90 -0.19 -12.03
C VAL A 3 15.95 -1.66 -12.48
N MET A 4 15.14 -2.52 -11.88
CA MET A 4 15.09 -3.93 -12.28
C MET A 4 14.45 -4.10 -13.67
N LEU A 5 13.41 -3.34 -13.96
CA LEU A 5 12.75 -3.36 -15.27
C LEU A 5 13.67 -2.79 -16.35
N SER A 6 14.32 -1.65 -16.08
CA SER A 6 15.28 -1.05 -17.02
C SER A 6 16.49 -1.92 -17.29
N SER A 7 16.85 -2.80 -16.35
CA SER A 7 17.91 -3.81 -16.52
C SER A 7 17.40 -5.10 -17.18
N GLY A 8 16.18 -5.15 -17.71
CA GLY A 8 15.61 -6.31 -18.39
C GLY A 8 15.31 -7.52 -17.49
N LYS A 9 15.26 -7.33 -16.16
CA LYS A 9 14.95 -8.40 -15.22
C LYS A 9 13.45 -8.72 -15.20
N ASN A 10 13.12 -9.93 -14.74
CA ASN A 10 11.73 -10.40 -14.67
C ASN A 10 10.86 -9.45 -13.82
N PRO A 11 9.71 -8.99 -14.36
CA PRO A 11 8.80 -8.09 -13.67
C PRO A 11 8.25 -8.63 -12.34
N LEU A 12 8.05 -9.94 -12.21
CA LEU A 12 7.62 -10.57 -10.95
C LEU A 12 8.71 -10.49 -9.87
N LEU A 13 9.98 -10.68 -10.25
CA LEU A 13 11.10 -10.50 -9.33
C LEU A 13 11.19 -9.04 -8.87
N ALA A 14 10.84 -8.08 -9.72
CA ALA A 14 10.79 -6.67 -9.36
C ALA A 14 9.72 -6.37 -8.31
N LEU A 15 8.55 -7.05 -8.32
CA LEU A 15 7.53 -6.95 -7.26
C LEU A 15 8.07 -7.48 -5.92
N ILE A 16 8.69 -8.66 -5.94
CA ILE A 16 9.25 -9.28 -4.71
C ILE A 16 10.36 -8.41 -4.13
N ALA A 17 11.29 -7.93 -4.95
CA ALA A 17 12.36 -7.06 -4.52
C ALA A 17 11.86 -5.72 -3.95
N ALA A 18 10.82 -5.13 -4.56
CA ALA A 18 10.19 -3.92 -4.06
C ALA A 18 9.54 -4.16 -2.68
N THR A 19 8.83 -5.28 -2.54
CA THR A 19 8.20 -5.68 -1.27
C THR A 19 9.25 -5.87 -0.17
N ALA A 20 10.36 -6.55 -0.47
CA ALA A 20 11.47 -6.74 0.47
C ALA A 20 12.12 -5.40 0.85
N ALA A 21 12.38 -4.52 -0.12
CA ALA A 21 12.93 -3.19 0.15
C ALA A 21 12.00 -2.35 1.03
N GLY A 22 10.68 -2.40 0.76
CA GLY A 22 9.68 -1.74 1.59
C GLY A 22 9.62 -2.30 3.01
N ALA A 23 9.74 -3.62 3.17
CA ALA A 23 9.80 -4.25 4.49
C ALA A 23 11.04 -3.80 5.28
N ILE A 24 12.20 -3.69 4.63
CA ILE A 24 13.43 -3.15 5.25
C ILE A 24 13.21 -1.70 5.68
N ALA A 25 12.62 -0.86 4.82
CA ALA A 25 12.29 0.53 5.17
C ALA A 25 11.34 0.61 6.37
N GLY A 26 10.34 -0.27 6.42
CA GLY A 26 9.43 -0.40 7.56
C GLY A 26 10.13 -0.84 8.84
N MET A 27 11.10 -1.78 8.75
CA MET A 27 11.93 -2.16 9.90
C MET A 27 12.75 -0.97 10.42
N VAL A 28 13.35 -0.18 9.53
CA VAL A 28 14.10 1.03 9.92
C VAL A 28 13.18 2.03 10.63
N THR A 29 11.98 2.27 10.08
CA THR A 29 10.96 3.12 10.73
C THR A 29 10.62 2.61 12.12
N GLY A 30 10.39 1.30 12.26
CA GLY A 30 10.07 0.66 13.52
C GLY A 30 11.21 0.75 14.54
N ILE A 31 12.45 0.59 14.11
CA ILE A 31 13.63 0.73 14.97
C ILE A 31 13.75 2.17 15.48
N ILE A 32 13.56 3.17 14.62
CA ILE A 32 13.57 4.58 15.01
C ILE A 32 12.47 4.86 16.05
N HIS A 33 11.25 4.37 15.80
CA HIS A 33 10.14 4.54 16.72
C HIS A 33 10.40 3.88 18.08
N VAL A 34 10.81 2.60 18.08
CA VAL A 34 10.92 1.81 19.31
C VAL A 34 12.20 2.10 20.09
N LYS A 35 13.37 2.09 19.44
CA LYS A 35 14.65 2.27 20.13
C LYS A 35 14.95 3.73 20.48
N PHE A 36 14.65 4.66 19.58
CA PHE A 36 14.90 6.08 19.81
C PHE A 36 13.68 6.81 20.42
N LYS A 37 12.57 6.09 20.67
CA LYS A 37 11.33 6.63 21.27
C LYS A 37 10.79 7.85 20.49
N VAL A 38 11.06 7.91 19.19
CA VAL A 38 10.52 8.94 18.30
C VAL A 38 9.05 8.63 18.05
N ARG A 39 8.19 9.64 18.02
CA ARG A 39 6.77 9.46 17.68
C ARG A 39 6.64 8.76 16.32
N ASP A 40 5.70 7.84 16.20
CA ASP A 40 5.42 7.04 15.01
C ASP A 40 5.33 7.86 13.72
N LEU A 41 4.54 8.94 13.73
CA LEU A 41 4.42 9.84 12.57
C LEU A 41 5.77 10.47 12.18
N LEU A 42 6.54 10.94 13.17
CA LEU A 42 7.85 11.56 12.92
C LEU A 42 8.87 10.54 12.39
N SER A 43 8.87 9.31 12.91
CA SER A 43 9.76 8.25 12.42
C SER A 43 9.47 7.93 10.95
N GLY A 44 8.20 7.91 10.55
CA GLY A 44 7.78 7.75 9.15
C GLY A 44 8.27 8.87 8.25
N ILE A 45 8.13 10.13 8.69
CA ILE A 45 8.58 11.32 7.93
C ILE A 45 10.11 11.29 7.74
N ILE A 46 10.88 10.96 8.79
CA ILE A 46 12.34 10.87 8.72
C ILE A 46 12.76 9.84 7.66
N VAL A 47 12.19 8.64 7.72
CA VAL A 47 12.51 7.57 6.77
C VAL A 47 12.06 7.92 5.35
N MET A 48 10.87 8.50 5.18
CA MET A 48 10.37 8.95 3.88
C MET A 48 11.33 9.98 3.25
N THR A 49 11.79 10.95 4.01
CA THR A 49 12.73 11.97 3.54
C THR A 49 14.09 11.38 3.16
N GLY A 50 14.61 10.46 3.96
CA GLY A 50 15.83 9.73 3.64
C GLY A 50 15.71 8.87 2.39
N LEU A 51 14.61 8.13 2.27
CA LEU A 51 14.33 7.29 1.11
C LEU A 51 14.14 8.09 -0.19
N TYR A 52 13.63 9.32 -0.11
CA TYR A 52 13.52 10.20 -1.28
C TYR A 52 14.88 10.34 -1.99
N THR A 53 15.91 10.71 -1.25
CA THR A 53 17.26 10.87 -1.79
C THR A 53 17.89 9.56 -2.25
N LEU A 54 17.68 8.48 -1.49
CA LEU A 54 18.16 7.15 -1.89
C LEU A 54 17.51 6.69 -3.20
N ASN A 55 16.20 6.82 -3.32
CA ASN A 55 15.46 6.47 -4.53
C ASN A 55 15.93 7.29 -5.72
N LEU A 56 16.12 8.61 -5.54
CA LEU A 56 16.62 9.48 -6.60
C LEU A 56 18.01 9.04 -7.10
N ARG A 57 18.93 8.68 -6.18
CA ARG A 57 20.26 8.17 -6.54
C ARG A 57 20.20 6.83 -7.26
N ILE A 58 19.36 5.90 -6.79
CA ILE A 58 19.21 4.56 -7.39
C ILE A 58 18.68 4.66 -8.83
N VAL A 59 17.87 5.65 -9.13
CA VAL A 59 17.26 5.85 -10.45
C VAL A 59 18.12 6.73 -11.38
N GLY A 60 19.31 7.15 -10.92
CA GLY A 60 20.22 7.95 -11.72
C GLY A 60 19.93 9.46 -11.72
N GLY A 61 19.26 9.97 -10.68
CA GLY A 61 19.00 11.41 -10.50
C GLY A 61 17.72 11.91 -11.17
N SER A 62 16.99 11.09 -11.89
CA SER A 62 15.73 11.49 -12.54
C SER A 62 14.54 11.30 -11.62
N ALA A 63 13.77 12.37 -11.41
CA ALA A 63 12.53 12.31 -10.62
C ALA A 63 11.40 11.55 -11.33
N ASN A 64 11.46 11.46 -12.66
CA ASN A 64 10.50 10.74 -13.50
C ASN A 64 11.25 9.87 -14.52
N VAL A 65 10.89 8.58 -14.59
CA VAL A 65 11.51 7.62 -15.50
C VAL A 65 10.42 6.88 -16.27
N PRO A 66 10.38 7.02 -17.61
CA PRO A 66 9.45 6.29 -18.45
C PRO A 66 9.86 4.82 -18.54
N LEU A 67 8.88 3.93 -18.51
CA LEU A 67 9.03 2.47 -18.59
C LEU A 67 8.30 1.85 -19.78
N PHE A 68 7.95 2.64 -20.79
CA PHE A 68 7.13 2.20 -21.94
C PHE A 68 7.78 1.07 -22.74
N ASN A 69 9.11 1.06 -22.83
CA ASN A 69 9.87 0.10 -23.63
C ASN A 69 10.24 -1.20 -22.88
N TYR A 70 9.81 -1.34 -21.63
CA TYR A 70 10.17 -2.50 -20.80
C TYR A 70 8.97 -3.40 -20.55
N LYS A 71 9.22 -4.73 -20.52
CA LYS A 71 8.20 -5.71 -20.16
C LYS A 71 7.71 -5.47 -18.72
N SER A 72 6.40 -5.57 -18.49
CA SER A 72 5.76 -5.45 -17.17
C SER A 72 5.05 -6.76 -16.83
N VAL A 73 4.56 -6.87 -15.60
CA VAL A 73 3.70 -7.99 -15.19
C VAL A 73 2.42 -8.05 -16.04
N PHE A 74 1.97 -6.92 -16.57
CA PHE A 74 0.76 -6.84 -17.40
C PHE A 74 1.00 -7.19 -18.87
N ASP A 75 2.28 -7.21 -19.32
CA ASP A 75 2.64 -7.41 -20.70
C ASP A 75 3.89 -8.29 -20.77
N ASN A 76 3.72 -9.56 -20.46
CA ASN A 76 4.72 -10.60 -20.52
C ASN A 76 4.22 -11.73 -21.43
N ASP A 77 5.11 -12.35 -22.19
CA ASP A 77 4.78 -13.41 -23.14
C ASP A 77 4.01 -14.57 -22.48
N PHE A 78 4.36 -14.89 -21.22
CA PHE A 78 3.68 -15.91 -20.42
C PHE A 78 2.20 -15.54 -20.16
N ILE A 79 1.94 -14.29 -19.80
CA ILE A 79 0.59 -13.80 -19.50
C ILE A 79 -0.22 -13.65 -20.79
N ASN A 80 0.40 -13.17 -21.87
CA ASN A 80 -0.24 -13.06 -23.17
C ASN A 80 -0.67 -14.43 -23.73
N GLY A 81 0.07 -15.50 -23.42
CA GLY A 81 -0.30 -16.87 -23.82
C GLY A 81 -1.45 -17.49 -23.02
N ILE A 82 -1.72 -17.01 -21.80
CA ILE A 82 -2.78 -17.53 -20.92
C ILE A 82 -4.11 -16.83 -21.17
N PHE A 83 -4.09 -15.53 -21.53
CA PHE A 83 -5.32 -14.75 -21.68
C PHE A 83 -5.86 -14.84 -23.12
N PRO A 84 -7.11 -15.32 -23.31
CA PRO A 84 -7.80 -15.26 -24.60
C PRO A 84 -8.00 -13.80 -25.05
N GLU A 85 -8.01 -13.57 -26.37
CA GLU A 85 -8.23 -12.24 -26.95
C GLU A 85 -9.50 -11.53 -26.45
N ALA A 86 -10.55 -12.33 -26.16
CA ALA A 86 -11.80 -11.80 -25.61
C ALA A 86 -11.67 -11.15 -24.22
N LEU A 87 -10.66 -11.54 -23.43
CA LEU A 87 -10.39 -10.99 -22.09
C LEU A 87 -9.28 -9.93 -22.08
N ALA A 88 -8.71 -9.60 -23.24
CA ALA A 88 -7.62 -8.62 -23.35
C ALA A 88 -7.92 -7.27 -22.68
N PRO A 89 -9.12 -6.65 -22.82
CA PRO A 89 -9.44 -5.36 -22.19
C PRO A 89 -9.49 -5.44 -20.66
N TYR A 90 -9.82 -6.59 -20.09
CA TYR A 90 -9.93 -6.79 -18.64
C TYR A 90 -8.66 -7.36 -17.98
N LYS A 91 -7.65 -7.71 -18.77
CA LYS A 91 -6.40 -8.35 -18.36
C LYS A 91 -5.73 -7.63 -17.18
N THR A 92 -5.55 -6.32 -17.27
CA THR A 92 -4.92 -5.51 -16.23
C THR A 92 -5.69 -5.58 -14.91
N VAL A 93 -7.02 -5.46 -14.97
CA VAL A 93 -7.89 -5.52 -13.77
C VAL A 93 -7.83 -6.90 -13.12
N ILE A 94 -7.87 -7.96 -13.92
CA ILE A 94 -7.81 -9.35 -13.43
C ILE A 94 -6.46 -9.61 -12.72
N ILE A 95 -5.35 -9.17 -13.31
CA ILE A 95 -4.01 -9.37 -12.72
C ILE A 95 -3.89 -8.59 -11.40
N ILE A 96 -4.32 -7.32 -11.36
CA ILE A 96 -4.31 -6.52 -10.13
C ILE A 96 -5.18 -7.19 -9.06
N PHE A 97 -6.35 -7.70 -9.43
CA PHE A 97 -7.26 -8.39 -8.52
C PHE A 97 -6.65 -9.66 -7.94
N ILE A 98 -5.95 -10.45 -8.76
CA ILE A 98 -5.23 -11.65 -8.32
C ILE A 98 -4.12 -11.27 -7.32
N ILE A 99 -3.29 -10.27 -7.64
CA ILE A 99 -2.21 -9.80 -6.75
C ILE A 99 -2.80 -9.32 -5.42
N MET A 100 -3.89 -8.55 -5.45
CA MET A 100 -4.60 -8.07 -4.26
C MET A 100 -5.12 -9.25 -3.41
N ILE A 101 -5.74 -10.25 -4.02
CA ILE A 101 -6.24 -11.43 -3.30
C ILE A 101 -5.09 -12.19 -2.65
N ILE A 102 -3.99 -12.42 -3.37
CA ILE A 102 -2.81 -13.10 -2.83
C ILE A 102 -2.25 -12.33 -1.63
N ALA A 103 -2.04 -11.01 -1.76
CA ALA A 103 -1.55 -10.16 -0.69
C ALA A 103 -2.48 -10.19 0.53
N LYS A 104 -3.81 -10.13 0.30
CA LYS A 104 -4.82 -10.22 1.35
C LYS A 104 -4.79 -11.58 2.06
N ILE A 105 -4.71 -12.69 1.32
CA ILE A 105 -4.65 -14.04 1.90
C ILE A 105 -3.38 -14.17 2.76
N LEU A 106 -2.23 -13.73 2.27
CA LEU A 106 -0.97 -13.76 3.02
C LEU A 106 -1.08 -12.94 4.31
N LEU A 107 -1.67 -11.75 4.25
CA LEU A 107 -1.90 -10.93 5.42
C LEU A 107 -2.88 -11.60 6.40
N ASP A 108 -3.99 -12.16 5.93
CA ASP A 108 -4.96 -12.86 6.75
C ASP A 108 -4.35 -14.10 7.44
N LEU A 109 -3.47 -14.83 6.74
CA LEU A 109 -2.74 -15.97 7.30
C LEU A 109 -1.74 -15.50 8.38
N TYR A 110 -0.99 -14.44 8.11
CA TYR A 110 -0.11 -13.86 9.12
C TYR A 110 -0.87 -13.43 10.38
N LEU A 111 -2.01 -12.75 10.21
CA LEU A 111 -2.83 -12.29 11.33
C LEU A 111 -3.46 -13.42 12.16
N LYS A 112 -3.48 -14.66 11.65
CA LYS A 112 -3.86 -15.87 12.40
C LYS A 112 -2.69 -16.51 13.15
N THR A 113 -1.47 -16.05 12.96
CA THR A 113 -0.30 -16.55 13.71
C THR A 113 -0.23 -15.93 15.11
N LYS A 114 0.59 -16.52 15.99
CA LYS A 114 0.84 -15.97 17.34
C LYS A 114 1.36 -14.52 17.27
N SER A 115 2.23 -14.21 16.30
CA SER A 115 2.74 -12.86 16.07
C SER A 115 1.63 -11.91 15.62
N GLY A 116 0.72 -12.35 14.75
CA GLY A 116 -0.42 -11.55 14.30
C GLY A 116 -1.43 -11.25 15.41
N TYR A 117 -1.69 -12.22 16.30
CA TYR A 117 -2.51 -11.97 17.49
C TYR A 117 -1.86 -10.96 18.44
N LEU A 118 -0.54 -11.08 18.66
CA LEU A 118 0.21 -10.10 19.47
C LEU A 118 0.17 -8.70 18.85
N LEU A 119 0.28 -8.60 17.52
CA LEU A 119 0.21 -7.32 16.81
C LEU A 119 -1.14 -6.61 17.04
N ARG A 120 -2.25 -7.37 16.98
CA ARG A 120 -3.57 -6.83 17.30
C ARG A 120 -3.69 -6.42 18.75
N ALA A 121 -3.24 -7.27 19.68
CA ALA A 121 -3.28 -6.98 21.11
C ALA A 121 -2.46 -5.74 21.49
N VAL A 122 -1.29 -5.53 20.85
CA VAL A 122 -0.50 -4.29 21.05
C VAL A 122 -1.25 -3.07 20.51
N GLY A 123 -1.98 -3.22 19.39
CA GLY A 123 -2.81 -2.13 18.84
C GLY A 123 -4.00 -1.77 19.73
N ASP A 124 -4.61 -2.76 20.39
CA ASP A 124 -5.74 -2.55 21.28
C ASP A 124 -5.30 -2.01 22.66
N ASN A 125 -4.28 -2.62 23.27
CA ASN A 125 -3.74 -2.18 24.55
C ASN A 125 -2.31 -2.67 24.78
N GLU A 126 -1.35 -1.78 24.59
CA GLU A 126 0.07 -2.06 24.76
C GLU A 126 0.44 -2.46 26.20
N THR A 127 -0.23 -1.86 27.20
CA THR A 127 0.06 -2.12 28.62
C THR A 127 -0.24 -3.57 29.01
N ILE A 128 -1.29 -4.15 28.47
CA ILE A 128 -1.64 -5.56 28.73
C ILE A 128 -0.55 -6.49 28.12
N VAL A 129 -0.06 -6.18 26.93
CA VAL A 129 0.96 -7.02 26.27
C VAL A 129 2.30 -6.97 27.02
N THR A 130 2.69 -5.79 27.49
CA THR A 130 3.93 -5.64 28.29
C THR A 130 3.82 -6.30 29.67
N SER A 131 2.65 -6.27 30.30
CA SER A 131 2.41 -6.98 31.57
C SER A 131 2.53 -8.51 31.45
N LEU A 132 2.32 -9.05 30.25
CA LEU A 132 2.53 -10.47 29.92
C LEU A 132 3.99 -10.81 29.55
N ALA A 133 4.93 -9.93 29.86
CA ALA A 133 6.36 -10.06 29.56
C ALA A 133 6.67 -10.28 28.06
N LYS A 134 5.86 -9.71 27.16
CA LYS A 134 6.10 -9.72 25.72
C LYS A 134 6.69 -8.40 25.26
N ASP A 135 7.68 -8.48 24.36
CA ASP A 135 8.32 -7.31 23.77
C ASP A 135 7.38 -6.67 22.74
N SER A 136 6.64 -5.63 23.17
CA SER A 136 5.77 -4.84 22.32
C SER A 136 6.55 -4.12 21.21
N GLY A 137 7.79 -3.74 21.47
CA GLY A 137 8.65 -3.04 20.52
C GLY A 137 8.98 -3.90 19.30
N PHE A 138 9.37 -5.16 19.51
CA PHE A 138 9.62 -6.09 18.40
C PHE A 138 8.38 -6.32 17.55
N VAL A 139 7.22 -6.47 18.19
CA VAL A 139 5.93 -6.66 17.50
C VAL A 139 5.59 -5.45 16.63
N LYS A 140 5.82 -4.22 17.12
CA LYS A 140 5.65 -2.97 16.35
C LYS A 140 6.57 -2.92 15.14
N ILE A 141 7.85 -3.28 15.30
CA ILE A 141 8.82 -3.31 14.18
C ILE A 141 8.35 -4.28 13.08
N VAL A 142 7.91 -5.49 13.45
CA VAL A 142 7.40 -6.49 12.50
C VAL A 142 6.13 -5.97 11.80
N GLY A 143 5.21 -5.37 12.53
CA GLY A 143 3.99 -4.78 11.96
C GLY A 143 4.31 -3.70 10.93
N LEU A 144 5.23 -2.78 11.24
CA LEU A 144 5.69 -1.74 10.33
C LEU A 144 6.43 -2.30 9.11
N ALA A 145 7.21 -3.36 9.28
CA ALA A 145 7.87 -4.04 8.17
C ALA A 145 6.85 -4.63 7.18
N ILE A 146 5.85 -5.33 7.67
CA ILE A 146 4.80 -5.94 6.83
C ILE A 146 3.98 -4.86 6.13
N SER A 147 3.52 -3.83 6.84
CA SER A 147 2.71 -2.77 6.26
C SER A 147 3.46 -2.01 5.16
N ASN A 148 4.72 -1.62 5.39
CA ASN A 148 5.54 -0.95 4.39
C ASN A 148 5.90 -1.87 3.21
N GLY A 149 6.08 -3.18 3.45
CA GLY A 149 6.24 -4.17 2.39
C GLY A 149 5.01 -4.22 1.46
N LEU A 150 3.80 -4.22 2.01
CA LEU A 150 2.56 -4.20 1.23
C LEU A 150 2.38 -2.88 0.46
N VAL A 151 2.74 -1.75 1.07
CA VAL A 151 2.73 -0.43 0.39
C VAL A 151 3.71 -0.42 -0.78
N ALA A 152 4.92 -0.96 -0.59
CA ALA A 152 5.91 -1.05 -1.67
C ALA A 152 5.47 -2.01 -2.79
N LEU A 153 4.78 -3.10 -2.47
CA LEU A 153 4.15 -3.98 -3.45
C LEU A 153 3.12 -3.20 -4.28
N ALA A 154 2.23 -2.45 -3.63
CA ALA A 154 1.23 -1.62 -4.31
C ALA A 154 1.88 -0.56 -5.20
N GLY A 155 2.91 0.13 -4.72
CA GLY A 155 3.68 1.10 -5.51
C GLY A 155 4.38 0.47 -6.71
N SER A 156 4.91 -0.75 -6.56
CA SER A 156 5.52 -1.50 -7.66
C SER A 156 4.51 -1.90 -8.73
N VAL A 157 3.32 -2.37 -8.33
CA VAL A 157 2.21 -2.68 -9.25
C VAL A 157 1.75 -1.43 -9.98
N MET A 158 1.56 -0.32 -9.26
CA MET A 158 1.15 0.96 -9.84
C MET A 158 2.17 1.50 -10.86
N CYS A 159 3.45 1.46 -10.53
CA CYS A 159 4.54 1.86 -11.42
C CYS A 159 4.54 1.02 -12.72
N GLN A 160 4.34 -0.29 -12.63
CA GLN A 160 4.27 -1.17 -13.78
C GLN A 160 2.99 -0.97 -14.62
N GLN A 161 1.88 -0.65 -13.97
CA GLN A 161 0.61 -0.40 -14.64
C GLN A 161 0.62 0.94 -15.38
N GLN A 162 1.14 1.98 -14.77
CA GLN A 162 1.23 3.32 -15.38
C GLN A 162 2.35 3.45 -16.40
N ARG A 163 3.30 2.50 -16.44
CA ARG A 163 4.47 2.51 -17.34
C ARG A 163 5.39 3.70 -17.13
N PHE A 164 5.37 4.31 -15.97
CA PHE A 164 6.34 5.32 -15.55
C PHE A 164 6.54 5.31 -14.04
N PHE A 165 7.67 5.80 -13.61
CA PHE A 165 8.00 6.06 -12.20
C PHE A 165 8.08 7.56 -11.99
N GLU A 166 7.42 8.06 -10.96
CA GLU A 166 7.56 9.40 -10.43
C GLU A 166 7.82 9.33 -8.93
N ILE A 167 8.83 10.07 -8.45
CA ILE A 167 9.26 9.98 -7.06
C ILE A 167 8.20 10.48 -6.05
N SER A 168 7.29 11.34 -6.49
CA SER A 168 6.19 11.89 -5.68
C SER A 168 4.87 11.13 -5.79
N MET A 169 4.83 10.01 -6.50
CA MET A 169 3.62 9.18 -6.73
C MET A 169 2.83 8.84 -5.47
N GLY A 170 3.54 8.65 -4.34
CA GLY A 170 2.95 8.32 -3.06
C GLY A 170 2.37 9.51 -2.30
N THR A 171 2.61 10.74 -2.76
CA THR A 171 2.18 11.95 -2.04
C THR A 171 0.66 12.06 -2.04
N GLY A 172 0.07 12.16 -0.83
CA GLY A 172 -1.40 12.24 -0.65
C GLY A 172 -2.12 10.89 -0.57
N THR A 173 -1.45 9.76 -0.84
CA THR A 173 -2.09 8.43 -0.72
C THR A 173 -2.49 8.09 0.71
N ILE A 174 -1.88 8.71 1.72
CA ILE A 174 -2.24 8.56 3.14
C ILE A 174 -3.70 8.96 3.37
N VAL A 175 -4.16 10.06 2.80
CA VAL A 175 -5.54 10.55 2.94
C VAL A 175 -6.52 9.53 2.36
N ILE A 176 -6.21 9.01 1.17
CA ILE A 176 -7.03 7.98 0.49
C ILE A 176 -7.06 6.69 1.35
N GLY A 177 -5.91 6.29 1.88
CA GLY A 177 -5.79 5.11 2.74
C GLY A 177 -6.63 5.23 4.01
N LEU A 178 -6.50 6.34 4.75
CA LEU A 178 -7.28 6.60 5.96
C LEU A 178 -8.78 6.67 5.68
N ALA A 179 -9.19 7.37 4.62
CA ALA A 179 -10.60 7.43 4.21
C ALA A 179 -11.14 6.02 3.91
N SER A 180 -10.39 5.20 3.19
CA SER A 180 -10.78 3.82 2.86
C SER A 180 -10.93 2.94 4.10
N VAL A 181 -10.04 3.08 5.08
CA VAL A 181 -10.10 2.37 6.36
C VAL A 181 -11.34 2.80 7.15
N ILE A 182 -11.56 4.11 7.28
CA ILE A 182 -12.70 4.65 8.05
C ILE A 182 -14.03 4.24 7.41
N ILE A 183 -14.17 4.33 6.09
CA ILE A 183 -15.37 3.85 5.39
C ILE A 183 -15.57 2.37 5.63
N GLY A 184 -14.53 1.57 5.41
CA GLY A 184 -14.62 0.12 5.56
C GLY A 184 -15.01 -0.30 6.97
N THR A 185 -14.40 0.28 8.00
CA THR A 185 -14.67 -0.07 9.39
C THR A 185 -16.01 0.47 9.89
N ASN A 186 -16.51 1.60 9.38
CA ASN A 186 -17.79 2.17 9.78
C ASN A 186 -18.97 1.51 9.08
N VAL A 187 -18.87 1.23 7.77
CA VAL A 187 -19.95 0.57 7.01
C VAL A 187 -20.16 -0.86 7.50
N PHE A 188 -19.07 -1.53 7.90
CA PHE A 188 -19.13 -2.92 8.38
C PHE A 188 -18.89 -3.01 9.88
N LYS A 189 -19.52 -2.14 10.69
CA LYS A 189 -19.56 -2.23 12.16
C LYS A 189 -20.25 -3.53 12.56
N GLY A 190 -19.48 -4.60 12.80
CA GLY A 190 -19.98 -5.89 13.27
C GLY A 190 -19.01 -7.03 12.91
N ASN A 191 -19.20 -8.18 13.57
CA ASN A 191 -18.32 -9.35 13.40
C ASN A 191 -18.55 -10.16 12.07
N LEU A 192 -19.35 -9.65 11.14
CA LEU A 192 -19.72 -10.37 9.93
C LEU A 192 -18.59 -10.46 8.91
N ILE A 193 -17.72 -9.44 8.84
CA ILE A 193 -16.66 -9.36 7.84
C ILE A 193 -15.33 -9.05 8.51
N LYS A 194 -14.24 -9.71 8.07
CA LYS A 194 -12.89 -9.42 8.57
C LYS A 194 -12.51 -7.97 8.26
N ALA A 195 -11.81 -7.30 9.18
CA ALA A 195 -11.33 -5.94 9.01
C ALA A 195 -10.54 -5.73 7.70
N THR A 196 -9.71 -6.72 7.31
CA THR A 196 -8.97 -6.69 6.04
C THR A 196 -9.88 -6.65 4.81
N THR A 197 -11.00 -7.36 4.84
CA THR A 197 -12.01 -7.34 3.77
C THR A 197 -12.79 -6.02 3.78
N ALA A 198 -13.16 -5.55 4.97
CA ALA A 198 -13.86 -4.28 5.13
C ALA A 198 -13.06 -3.10 4.54
N VAL A 199 -11.75 -3.06 4.79
CA VAL A 199 -10.86 -2.02 4.21
C VAL A 199 -10.79 -2.11 2.69
N VAL A 200 -10.71 -3.32 2.11
CA VAL A 200 -10.72 -3.48 0.65
C VAL A 200 -12.02 -2.96 0.05
N ILE A 201 -13.17 -3.32 0.63
CA ILE A 201 -14.46 -2.82 0.17
C ILE A 201 -14.56 -1.30 0.38
N GLY A 202 -14.09 -0.78 1.51
CA GLY A 202 -14.02 0.65 1.78
C GLY A 202 -13.21 1.42 0.74
N SER A 203 -12.10 0.85 0.25
CA SER A 203 -11.31 1.47 -0.82
C SER A 203 -12.05 1.52 -2.15
N VAL A 204 -12.85 0.51 -2.47
CA VAL A 204 -13.69 0.49 -3.68
C VAL A 204 -14.80 1.53 -3.56
N ILE A 205 -15.48 1.60 -2.41
CA ILE A 205 -16.54 2.61 -2.16
C ILE A 205 -15.95 4.02 -2.28
N TYR A 206 -14.80 4.28 -1.65
CA TYR A 206 -14.14 5.58 -1.73
C TYR A 206 -13.84 5.97 -3.19
N LYS A 207 -13.24 5.05 -3.97
CA LYS A 207 -12.95 5.29 -5.39
C LYS A 207 -14.20 5.48 -6.23
N ALA A 208 -15.28 4.77 -5.93
CA ALA A 208 -16.59 4.97 -6.59
C ALA A 208 -17.15 6.37 -6.29
N CYS A 209 -17.07 6.85 -5.04
CA CYS A 209 -17.47 8.21 -4.70
C CYS A 209 -16.67 9.27 -5.48
N VAL A 210 -15.35 9.08 -5.60
CA VAL A 210 -14.50 9.98 -6.39
C VAL A 210 -14.87 9.95 -7.87
N ALA A 211 -15.13 8.76 -8.43
CA ALA A 211 -15.52 8.62 -9.83
C ALA A 211 -16.86 9.31 -10.12
N ILE A 212 -17.87 9.14 -9.26
CA ILE A 212 -19.16 9.82 -9.35
C ILE A 212 -18.99 11.34 -9.28
N ALA A 213 -18.13 11.84 -8.37
CA ALA A 213 -17.87 13.28 -8.26
C ALA A 213 -17.31 13.87 -9.57
N ILE A 214 -16.46 13.14 -10.28
CA ILE A 214 -15.93 13.56 -11.58
C ILE A 214 -17.03 13.52 -12.65
N GLU A 215 -17.88 12.50 -12.67
CA GLU A 215 -18.98 12.39 -13.63
C GLU A 215 -20.03 13.50 -13.45
N VAL A 216 -20.25 13.97 -12.24
CA VAL A 216 -21.15 15.10 -11.94
C VAL A 216 -20.59 16.45 -12.45
N GLY A 217 -19.36 16.44 -13.01
CA GLY A 217 -18.79 17.61 -13.69
C GLY A 217 -17.69 18.32 -12.91
N LEU A 218 -17.18 17.72 -11.82
CA LEU A 218 -16.02 18.26 -11.13
C LEU A 218 -14.74 17.99 -11.95
N PRO A 219 -13.93 19.03 -12.24
CA PRO A 219 -12.73 18.86 -13.06
C PRO A 219 -11.70 17.95 -12.38
N ALA A 220 -11.03 17.13 -13.16
CA ALA A 220 -9.99 16.21 -12.67
C ALA A 220 -8.79 16.93 -12.00
N THR A 221 -8.60 18.21 -12.28
CA THR A 221 -7.62 19.08 -11.61
C THR A 221 -7.89 19.23 -10.12
N ASP A 222 -9.16 19.14 -9.71
CA ASP A 222 -9.60 19.35 -8.33
C ASP A 222 -9.66 18.05 -7.52
N LEU A 223 -9.13 16.94 -8.05
CA LEU A 223 -9.11 15.64 -7.36
C LEU A 223 -8.55 15.71 -5.95
N LYS A 224 -7.52 16.53 -5.70
CA LYS A 224 -6.94 16.69 -4.36
C LYS A 224 -7.91 17.38 -3.40
N LEU A 225 -8.64 18.39 -3.89
CA LEU A 225 -9.67 19.06 -3.12
C LEU A 225 -10.86 18.13 -2.83
N ILE A 226 -11.33 17.42 -3.87
CA ILE A 226 -12.41 16.43 -3.75
C ILE A 226 -12.05 15.37 -2.70
N THR A 227 -10.84 14.81 -2.77
CA THR A 227 -10.39 13.80 -1.81
C THR A 227 -10.32 14.36 -0.39
N ALA A 228 -9.87 15.60 -0.20
CA ALA A 228 -9.80 16.24 1.12
C ALA A 228 -11.21 16.50 1.70
N VAL A 229 -12.13 17.00 0.88
CA VAL A 229 -13.51 17.26 1.30
C VAL A 229 -14.26 15.95 1.62
N LEU A 230 -14.13 14.94 0.77
CA LEU A 230 -14.71 13.61 1.03
C LEU A 230 -14.16 13.01 2.33
N PHE A 231 -12.85 13.11 2.55
CA PHE A 231 -12.23 12.63 3.80
C PHE A 231 -12.79 13.36 5.01
N LEU A 232 -12.94 14.68 4.95
CA LEU A 232 -13.53 15.50 6.03
C LEU A 232 -14.97 15.08 6.33
N ILE A 233 -15.80 14.91 5.29
CA ILE A 233 -17.19 14.46 5.44
C ILE A 233 -17.24 13.09 6.11
N ILE A 234 -16.42 12.13 5.64
CA ILE A 234 -16.35 10.79 6.19
C ILE A 234 -15.92 10.83 7.66
N LEU A 235 -14.95 11.68 7.99
CA LEU A 235 -14.47 11.83 9.37
C LEU A 235 -15.58 12.36 10.28
N ILE A 236 -16.34 13.38 9.84
CA ILE A 236 -17.46 13.96 10.61
C ILE A 236 -18.56 12.92 10.85
N ILE A 237 -18.93 12.14 9.81
CA ILE A 237 -19.95 11.10 9.93
C ILE A 237 -19.49 9.94 10.82
N SER A 238 -18.18 9.74 10.92
CA SER A 238 -17.55 8.69 11.73
C SER A 238 -17.44 9.03 13.22
N MET A 239 -17.55 10.30 13.57
CA MET A 239 -17.53 10.78 14.97
C MET A 239 -18.87 10.56 15.67
#